data_f9972f4b46eb8049182c8b5da8f30f90
#
_entry.id   f9972f4b46eb8049182c8b5da8f30f90
#
_cell.length_a   1.000
_cell.length_b   1.000
_cell.length_c   1.000
_cell.angle_alpha   90.00
_cell.angle_beta   90.00
_cell.angle_gamma   90.00
#
_symmetry.space_group_name_H-M   'P 1'
#
loop_
_entity.id
_entity.type
_entity.pdbx_description
1 polymer ?
#
loop_
_entity_poly.entity_id
_entity_poly.type
_entity_poly.pdbx_seq_one_letter_code
_entity_poly.pdbx_strand_id
1 'polypeptide(L)'
;MKLIIQIPCYNEAETLEIALNALPKHIDGVDVIEYLIINDGSKDNTVEVARNWGVNYIVNFRNNKGLARGFMAGLDACLRNGADIIVNTDADNQYCGDDIEKLIQPILRGEAGMVVGERPIDQTEHFSPLKKKLQHLGSWVVRKASKTDIPDAPSGFRAYSRHTAMRMNVINEYTYTLETIVQAGRQKMAITSVPIRTNGELRPSRLFNSMFGYIKKSMLTIGRALMMYKPLYCFAWIAGIFGVIGVGVGIRFLVYYFTGSGAGHIQSLILASMFIIIAVLCGVIGLLGDVIAANRKLLEEIQFELRRMDYGPG
;
A
#
# COMPACT_ATOMS: atom_id res chain seq x y z
N MET A 1 24.26 10.22 -9.99
CA MET A 1 22.92 9.92 -9.44
C MET A 1 22.90 10.14 -7.93
N LYS A 2 21.82 10.71 -7.41
CA LYS A 2 21.64 10.99 -5.99
C LYS A 2 20.63 10.01 -5.38
N LEU A 3 21.05 9.27 -4.37
CA LEU A 3 20.20 8.39 -3.56
C LEU A 3 19.87 9.08 -2.25
N ILE A 4 18.59 9.13 -1.90
CA ILE A 4 18.16 9.53 -0.55
C ILE A 4 17.48 8.34 0.14
N ILE A 5 17.98 7.98 1.31
CA ILE A 5 17.43 6.92 2.15
C ILE A 5 16.52 7.59 3.19
N GLN A 6 15.21 7.35 3.11
CA GLN A 6 14.24 7.88 4.06
C GLN A 6 13.86 6.85 5.11
N ILE A 7 13.75 7.29 6.37
CA ILE A 7 13.51 6.46 7.53
C ILE A 7 12.39 7.07 8.38
N PRO A 8 11.17 6.50 8.37
CA PRO A 8 10.11 6.92 9.27
C PRO A 8 10.45 6.51 10.71
N CYS A 9 10.32 7.45 11.65
CA CYS A 9 10.65 7.26 13.06
C CYS A 9 9.52 7.72 13.96
N TYR A 10 9.19 6.91 14.96
CA TYR A 10 8.30 7.28 16.07
C TYR A 10 8.77 6.65 17.38
N ASN A 11 9.42 7.45 18.25
CA ASN A 11 10.04 7.00 19.49
C ASN A 11 11.09 5.87 19.25
N GLU A 12 12.09 6.14 18.42
CA GLU A 12 13.12 5.20 17.98
C GLU A 12 14.54 5.59 18.49
N ALA A 13 14.64 6.40 19.54
CA ALA A 13 15.93 6.87 20.07
C ALA A 13 16.92 5.75 20.37
N GLU A 14 16.45 4.58 20.81
CA GLU A 14 17.29 3.42 21.18
C GLU A 14 17.83 2.64 19.98
N THR A 15 17.11 2.63 18.84
CA THR A 15 17.45 1.78 17.68
C THR A 15 17.97 2.58 16.49
N LEU A 16 17.66 3.88 16.42
CA LEU A 16 17.95 4.72 15.26
C LEU A 16 19.44 4.79 14.91
N GLU A 17 20.30 4.97 15.92
CA GLU A 17 21.75 5.05 15.69
C GLU A 17 22.31 3.73 15.12
N ILE A 18 21.84 2.59 15.63
CA ILE A 18 22.21 1.26 15.13
C ILE A 18 21.77 1.12 13.66
N ALA A 19 20.53 1.51 13.37
CA ALA A 19 19.98 1.44 12.02
C ALA A 19 20.77 2.34 11.04
N LEU A 20 21.09 3.58 11.44
CA LEU A 20 21.86 4.53 10.63
C LEU A 20 23.30 4.05 10.36
N ASN A 21 23.96 3.46 11.37
CA ASN A 21 25.30 2.93 11.22
C ASN A 21 25.37 1.70 10.31
N ALA A 22 24.27 0.96 10.16
CA ALA A 22 24.16 -0.20 9.27
C ALA A 22 23.89 0.19 7.79
N LEU A 23 23.63 1.47 7.50
CA LEU A 23 23.35 1.91 6.12
C LEU A 23 24.63 2.10 5.32
N PRO A 24 24.62 1.79 4.00
CA PRO A 24 25.76 1.95 3.13
C PRO A 24 26.12 3.42 2.95
N LYS A 25 27.41 3.73 3.01
CA LYS A 25 27.98 5.06 2.74
C LYS A 25 28.45 5.24 1.30
N HIS A 26 28.60 4.13 0.57
CA HIS A 26 28.99 4.10 -0.84
C HIS A 26 28.26 2.95 -1.53
N ILE A 27 27.79 3.18 -2.74
CA ILE A 27 27.16 2.18 -3.62
C ILE A 27 27.60 2.48 -5.06
N ASP A 28 27.99 1.46 -5.81
CA ASP A 28 28.41 1.60 -7.19
C ASP A 28 27.29 2.14 -8.08
N GLY A 29 27.60 3.18 -8.88
CA GLY A 29 26.63 3.86 -9.73
C GLY A 29 25.83 4.98 -9.03
N VAL A 30 26.13 5.29 -7.77
CA VAL A 30 25.55 6.38 -6.99
C VAL A 30 26.63 7.37 -6.59
N ASP A 31 26.50 8.66 -6.99
CA ASP A 31 27.50 9.69 -6.70
C ASP A 31 27.34 10.26 -5.28
N VAL A 32 26.10 10.35 -4.80
CA VAL A 32 25.76 10.96 -3.50
C VAL A 32 24.71 10.13 -2.80
N ILE A 33 24.99 9.75 -1.54
CA ILE A 33 24.03 9.11 -0.64
C ILE A 33 23.72 10.07 0.51
N GLU A 34 22.45 10.35 0.71
CA GLU A 34 21.97 11.21 1.80
C GLU A 34 20.87 10.50 2.60
N TYR A 35 20.70 10.95 3.84
CA TYR A 35 19.79 10.34 4.80
C TYR A 35 18.73 11.35 5.23
N LEU A 36 17.47 10.90 5.21
CA LEU A 36 16.33 11.72 5.59
C LEU A 36 15.52 11.00 6.69
N ILE A 37 15.36 11.64 7.83
CA ILE A 37 14.53 11.15 8.92
C ILE A 37 13.17 11.81 8.87
N ILE A 38 12.10 11.02 8.97
CA ILE A 38 10.75 11.50 9.15
C ILE A 38 10.34 11.25 10.59
N ASN A 39 10.40 12.28 11.42
CA ASN A 39 9.93 12.20 12.80
C ASN A 39 8.42 12.39 12.86
N ASP A 40 7.70 11.34 13.19
CA ASP A 40 6.23 11.33 13.29
C ASP A 40 5.75 11.73 14.71
N GLY A 41 6.29 12.86 15.23
CA GLY A 41 5.89 13.41 16.51
C GLY A 41 6.40 12.60 17.71
N SER A 42 7.65 12.11 17.65
CA SER A 42 8.31 11.44 18.79
C SER A 42 8.35 12.31 20.02
N LYS A 43 8.27 11.68 21.18
CA LYS A 43 8.34 12.31 22.51
C LYS A 43 9.66 12.02 23.23
N ASP A 44 10.49 11.17 22.65
CA ASP A 44 11.82 10.82 23.10
C ASP A 44 12.91 11.61 22.34
N ASN A 45 14.17 11.26 22.55
CA ASN A 45 15.32 11.94 21.94
C ASN A 45 15.60 11.52 20.48
N THR A 46 14.63 10.92 19.76
CA THR A 46 14.82 10.44 18.37
C THR A 46 15.41 11.53 17.46
N VAL A 47 14.90 12.77 17.53
CA VAL A 47 15.36 13.88 16.68
C VAL A 47 16.78 14.32 17.04
N GLU A 48 17.13 14.28 18.33
CA GLU A 48 18.46 14.63 18.81
C GLU A 48 19.48 13.59 18.35
N VAL A 49 19.18 12.31 18.48
CA VAL A 49 20.00 11.20 17.96
C VAL A 49 20.26 11.37 16.46
N ALA A 50 19.22 11.66 15.67
CA ALA A 50 19.34 11.89 14.23
C ALA A 50 20.28 13.07 13.91
N ARG A 51 20.15 14.19 14.63
CA ARG A 51 21.02 15.37 14.43
C ARG A 51 22.46 15.09 14.81
N ASN A 52 22.70 14.43 15.94
CA ASN A 52 24.03 14.12 16.43
C ASN A 52 24.76 13.15 15.51
N TRP A 53 24.02 12.23 14.88
CA TRP A 53 24.60 11.33 13.87
C TRP A 53 24.98 12.05 12.57
N GLY A 54 24.34 13.18 12.27
CA GLY A 54 24.62 14.01 11.10
C GLY A 54 23.76 13.68 9.88
N VAL A 55 22.47 13.33 10.08
CA VAL A 55 21.55 13.14 8.95
C VAL A 55 21.37 14.43 8.15
N ASN A 56 21.23 14.31 6.83
CA ASN A 56 21.14 15.47 5.92
C ASN A 56 19.84 16.24 6.08
N TYR A 57 18.72 15.52 6.30
CA TYR A 57 17.38 16.12 6.33
C TYR A 57 16.51 15.53 7.44
N ILE A 58 15.68 16.37 8.04
CA ILE A 58 14.68 15.96 9.03
C ILE A 58 13.33 16.59 8.69
N VAL A 59 12.34 15.77 8.40
CA VAL A 59 10.92 16.15 8.35
C VAL A 59 10.33 15.94 9.73
N ASN A 60 9.85 17.01 10.37
CA ASN A 60 9.39 16.95 11.75
C ASN A 60 7.89 17.26 11.87
N PHE A 61 7.09 16.31 12.30
CA PHE A 61 5.69 16.50 12.64
C PHE A 61 5.52 16.87 14.12
N ARG A 62 4.62 17.78 14.40
CA ARG A 62 4.30 18.17 15.78
C ARG A 62 3.60 17.06 16.56
N ASN A 63 2.77 16.26 15.85
CA ASN A 63 1.99 15.16 16.41
C ASN A 63 2.10 13.95 15.49
N ASN A 64 1.88 12.75 16.04
CA ASN A 64 1.81 11.52 15.24
C ASN A 64 0.67 11.60 14.20
N LYS A 65 1.03 11.49 12.92
CA LYS A 65 0.12 11.50 11.77
C LYS A 65 -0.02 10.14 11.12
N GLY A 66 0.77 9.18 11.56
CA GLY A 66 0.80 7.81 11.07
C GLY A 66 1.77 7.59 9.92
N LEU A 67 2.17 6.32 9.78
CA LEU A 67 3.23 5.86 8.87
C LEU A 67 3.02 6.29 7.41
N ALA A 68 1.78 6.23 6.92
CA ALA A 68 1.49 6.56 5.53
C ALA A 68 1.70 8.05 5.21
N ARG A 69 1.30 8.95 6.12
CA ARG A 69 1.55 10.39 5.96
C ARG A 69 3.03 10.72 6.12
N GLY A 70 3.72 10.03 7.03
CA GLY A 70 5.17 10.14 7.17
C GLY A 70 5.87 9.76 5.88
N PHE A 71 5.53 8.60 5.31
CA PHE A 71 6.07 8.12 4.04
C PHE A 71 5.89 9.15 2.90
N MET A 72 4.69 9.71 2.72
CA MET A 72 4.44 10.70 1.67
C MET A 72 5.23 11.99 1.87
N ALA A 73 5.30 12.49 3.11
CA ALA A 73 6.11 13.68 3.41
C ALA A 73 7.60 13.44 3.19
N GLY A 74 8.07 12.21 3.45
CA GLY A 74 9.43 11.80 3.14
C GLY A 74 9.70 11.77 1.64
N LEU A 75 8.80 11.18 0.83
CA LEU A 75 8.93 11.20 -0.62
C LEU A 75 8.99 12.63 -1.18
N ASP A 76 8.09 13.52 -0.72
CA ASP A 76 8.08 14.91 -1.15
C ASP A 76 9.39 15.64 -0.75
N ALA A 77 9.89 15.39 0.46
CA ALA A 77 11.16 15.95 0.90
C ALA A 77 12.35 15.42 0.10
N CYS A 78 12.40 14.12 -0.20
CA CYS A 78 13.42 13.52 -1.04
C CYS A 78 13.43 14.14 -2.45
N LEU A 79 12.25 14.29 -3.06
CA LEU A 79 12.09 14.88 -4.39
C LEU A 79 12.56 16.35 -4.42
N ARG A 80 12.19 17.15 -3.41
CA ARG A 80 12.64 18.56 -3.25
C ARG A 80 14.15 18.67 -3.11
N ASN A 81 14.78 17.70 -2.48
CA ASN A 81 16.24 17.66 -2.31
C ASN A 81 16.96 16.97 -3.48
N GLY A 82 16.30 16.77 -4.61
CA GLY A 82 16.91 16.32 -5.86
C GLY A 82 17.26 14.83 -5.89
N ALA A 83 16.53 13.98 -5.16
CA ALA A 83 16.74 12.54 -5.24
C ALA A 83 16.42 11.99 -6.63
N ASP A 84 17.31 11.19 -7.22
CA ASP A 84 17.08 10.38 -8.41
C ASP A 84 16.48 9.02 -8.03
N ILE A 85 16.93 8.48 -6.90
CA ILE A 85 16.45 7.24 -6.31
C ILE A 85 16.12 7.50 -4.84
N ILE A 86 14.99 6.95 -4.38
CA ILE A 86 14.56 7.05 -2.99
C ILE A 86 14.43 5.63 -2.45
N VAL A 87 15.09 5.34 -1.34
CA VAL A 87 14.92 4.08 -0.60
C VAL A 87 14.21 4.35 0.70
N ASN A 88 13.18 3.57 0.98
CA ASN A 88 12.52 3.55 2.28
C ASN A 88 12.98 2.36 3.08
N THR A 89 13.41 2.57 4.32
CA THR A 89 13.76 1.54 5.29
C THR A 89 13.18 1.89 6.66
N ASP A 90 13.17 0.92 7.58
CA ASP A 90 12.62 1.11 8.92
C ASP A 90 13.74 1.43 9.94
N ALA A 91 13.38 2.14 11.02
CA ALA A 91 14.32 2.58 12.06
C ALA A 91 14.73 1.49 13.08
N ASP A 92 14.16 0.29 12.96
CA ASP A 92 14.37 -0.84 13.90
C ASP A 92 15.47 -1.81 13.45
N ASN A 93 16.18 -1.48 12.39
CA ASN A 93 17.28 -2.27 11.81
C ASN A 93 16.88 -3.71 11.42
N GLN A 94 15.59 -3.98 11.15
CA GLN A 94 15.17 -5.32 10.69
C GLN A 94 15.70 -5.67 9.29
N TYR A 95 15.92 -4.67 8.43
CA TYR A 95 16.46 -4.87 7.09
C TYR A 95 17.97 -4.72 7.07
N CYS A 96 18.64 -5.60 6.33
CA CYS A 96 20.09 -5.49 6.12
C CYS A 96 20.40 -4.30 5.20
N GLY A 97 21.10 -3.29 5.72
CA GLY A 97 21.42 -2.06 4.96
C GLY A 97 22.23 -2.32 3.69
N ASP A 98 23.13 -3.32 3.70
CA ASP A 98 23.93 -3.71 2.50
C ASP A 98 23.05 -4.16 1.32
N ASP A 99 21.83 -4.63 1.58
CA ASP A 99 20.93 -5.07 0.51
C ASP A 99 20.25 -3.90 -0.22
N ILE A 100 20.50 -2.64 0.22
CA ILE A 100 20.09 -1.44 -0.53
C ILE A 100 20.71 -1.43 -1.92
N GLU A 101 21.94 -1.86 -2.06
CA GLU A 101 22.59 -1.99 -3.36
C GLU A 101 21.79 -2.90 -4.29
N LYS A 102 21.40 -4.10 -3.82
CA LYS A 102 20.55 -5.02 -4.60
C LYS A 102 19.18 -4.42 -4.93
N LEU A 103 18.62 -3.66 -3.98
CA LEU A 103 17.30 -3.07 -4.12
C LEU A 103 17.24 -2.00 -5.22
N ILE A 104 18.32 -1.23 -5.40
CA ILE A 104 18.37 -0.16 -6.40
C ILE A 104 18.87 -0.62 -7.79
N GLN A 105 19.53 -1.79 -7.90
CA GLN A 105 20.07 -2.28 -9.18
C GLN A 105 19.03 -2.35 -10.32
N PRO A 106 17.78 -2.84 -10.13
CA PRO A 106 16.79 -2.84 -11.21
C PRO A 106 16.42 -1.44 -11.66
N ILE A 107 16.49 -0.43 -10.77
CA ILE A 107 16.24 0.98 -11.12
C ILE A 107 17.42 1.54 -11.92
N LEU A 108 18.65 1.27 -11.50
CA LEU A 108 19.87 1.71 -12.19
C LEU A 108 19.95 1.17 -13.61
N ARG A 109 19.44 -0.06 -13.83
CA ARG A 109 19.37 -0.69 -15.16
C ARG A 109 18.15 -0.26 -15.99
N GLY A 110 17.26 0.56 -15.43
CA GLY A 110 16.01 0.96 -16.11
C GLY A 110 14.97 -0.16 -16.25
N GLU A 111 15.13 -1.28 -15.53
CA GLU A 111 14.23 -2.44 -15.58
C GLU A 111 12.95 -2.22 -14.76
N ALA A 112 13.04 -1.43 -13.70
CA ALA A 112 11.93 -1.16 -12.80
C ALA A 112 11.93 0.29 -12.30
N GLY A 113 10.73 0.83 -12.07
CA GLY A 113 10.55 2.12 -11.40
C GLY A 113 10.34 1.98 -9.89
N MET A 114 9.88 0.80 -9.45
CA MET A 114 9.68 0.46 -8.04
C MET A 114 10.22 -0.94 -7.76
N VAL A 115 10.98 -1.09 -6.70
CA VAL A 115 11.51 -2.39 -6.26
C VAL A 115 11.11 -2.65 -4.81
N VAL A 116 10.65 -3.87 -4.53
CA VAL A 116 10.23 -4.31 -3.19
C VAL A 116 11.22 -5.36 -2.69
N GLY A 117 11.75 -5.15 -1.49
CA GLY A 117 12.58 -6.15 -0.82
C GLY A 117 11.72 -7.31 -0.32
N GLU A 118 12.01 -8.52 -0.82
CA GLU A 118 11.32 -9.75 -0.46
C GLU A 118 12.03 -10.41 0.72
N ARG A 119 11.36 -10.44 1.87
CA ARG A 119 11.88 -11.07 3.09
C ARG A 119 11.78 -12.59 2.98
N PRO A 120 12.73 -13.35 3.56
CA PRO A 120 12.65 -14.81 3.63
C PRO A 120 11.61 -15.26 4.70
N ILE A 121 10.31 -15.02 4.43
CA ILE A 121 9.21 -15.22 5.38
C ILE A 121 9.18 -16.66 5.91
N ASP A 122 9.43 -17.63 5.05
CA ASP A 122 9.39 -19.06 5.41
C ASP A 122 10.56 -19.46 6.32
N GLN A 123 11.68 -18.74 6.26
CA GLN A 123 12.87 -18.98 7.07
C GLN A 123 12.88 -18.17 8.39
N THR A 124 11.92 -17.27 8.57
CA THR A 124 11.85 -16.42 9.77
C THR A 124 11.31 -17.25 10.96
N GLU A 125 12.16 -17.58 11.91
CA GLU A 125 11.85 -18.44 13.08
C GLU A 125 10.78 -17.83 13.99
N HIS A 126 10.70 -16.50 14.08
CA HIS A 126 9.77 -15.79 14.98
C HIS A 126 8.33 -15.70 14.45
N PHE A 127 8.04 -16.19 13.24
CA PHE A 127 6.71 -16.16 12.67
C PHE A 127 5.97 -17.48 12.92
N SER A 128 4.83 -17.40 13.63
CA SER A 128 3.95 -18.56 13.77
C SER A 128 3.45 -19.07 12.41
N PRO A 129 3.15 -20.38 12.26
CA PRO A 129 2.67 -20.93 10.98
C PRO A 129 1.41 -20.24 10.47
N LEU A 130 0.53 -19.80 11.38
CA LEU A 130 -0.66 -19.05 11.04
C LEU A 130 -0.32 -17.66 10.47
N LYS A 131 0.67 -16.95 11.07
CA LYS A 131 1.14 -15.65 10.59
C LYS A 131 1.73 -15.75 9.18
N LYS A 132 2.52 -16.80 8.89
CA LYS A 132 3.07 -17.09 7.55
C LYS A 132 1.95 -17.31 6.53
N LYS A 133 0.97 -18.19 6.81
CA LYS A 133 -0.18 -18.42 5.92
C LYS A 133 -0.99 -17.15 5.64
N LEU A 134 -1.24 -16.33 6.65
CA LEU A 134 -1.99 -15.08 6.50
C LEU A 134 -1.23 -14.04 5.67
N GLN A 135 0.08 -13.99 5.81
CA GLN A 135 0.94 -13.09 5.04
C GLN A 135 0.97 -13.50 3.57
N HIS A 136 1.07 -14.81 3.28
CA HIS A 136 0.96 -15.35 1.91
C HIS A 136 -0.43 -15.09 1.29
N LEU A 137 -1.50 -15.30 2.07
CA LEU A 137 -2.87 -15.00 1.62
C LEU A 137 -3.03 -13.51 1.32
N GLY A 138 -2.56 -12.63 2.22
CA GLY A 138 -2.59 -11.18 2.02
C GLY A 138 -1.85 -10.75 0.76
N SER A 139 -0.63 -11.24 0.56
CA SER A 139 0.16 -10.97 -0.63
C SER A 139 -0.49 -11.53 -1.90
N TRP A 140 -1.12 -12.72 -1.84
CA TRP A 140 -1.85 -13.28 -2.96
C TRP A 140 -3.04 -12.40 -3.38
N VAL A 141 -3.82 -11.90 -2.40
CA VAL A 141 -4.94 -10.98 -2.70
C VAL A 141 -4.44 -9.68 -3.32
N VAL A 142 -3.34 -9.12 -2.80
CA VAL A 142 -2.72 -7.91 -3.37
C VAL A 142 -2.25 -8.17 -4.80
N ARG A 143 -1.56 -9.28 -5.09
CA ARG A 143 -1.16 -9.67 -6.45
C ARG A 143 -2.35 -9.73 -7.42
N LYS A 144 -3.46 -10.35 -7.01
CA LYS A 144 -4.71 -10.39 -7.81
C LYS A 144 -5.31 -9.01 -8.04
N ALA A 145 -5.29 -8.14 -7.01
CA ALA A 145 -5.85 -6.79 -7.08
C ALA A 145 -5.01 -5.85 -7.95
N SER A 146 -3.67 -5.93 -7.81
CA SER A 146 -2.70 -5.08 -8.49
C SER A 146 -2.32 -5.60 -9.88
N LYS A 147 -2.49 -6.89 -10.14
CA LYS A 147 -1.94 -7.59 -11.31
C LYS A 147 -0.41 -7.52 -11.36
N THR A 148 0.25 -7.63 -10.22
CA THR A 148 1.71 -7.66 -10.08
C THR A 148 2.13 -8.98 -9.45
N ASP A 149 3.41 -9.35 -9.61
CA ASP A 149 3.98 -10.60 -9.08
C ASP A 149 4.81 -10.36 -7.81
N ILE A 150 4.41 -9.42 -6.95
CA ILE A 150 5.14 -9.11 -5.73
C ILE A 150 4.78 -10.11 -4.62
N PRO A 151 5.73 -10.94 -4.13
CA PRO A 151 5.43 -11.98 -3.15
C PRO A 151 5.32 -11.46 -1.72
N ASP A 152 6.03 -10.39 -1.36
CA ASP A 152 6.00 -9.78 -0.02
C ASP A 152 5.42 -8.37 -0.04
N ALA A 153 4.10 -8.26 -0.22
CA ALA A 153 3.41 -6.99 -0.29
C ALA A 153 3.50 -6.13 0.99
N PRO A 154 3.56 -6.68 2.22
CA PRO A 154 3.73 -5.88 3.44
C PRO A 154 5.13 -5.31 3.66
N SER A 155 6.17 -5.74 2.92
CA SER A 155 7.53 -5.24 3.11
C SER A 155 7.60 -3.72 2.98
N GLY A 156 8.24 -3.05 3.95
CA GLY A 156 8.50 -1.62 3.96
C GLY A 156 9.82 -1.22 3.26
N PHE A 157 10.69 -2.20 3.01
CA PHE A 157 11.99 -1.98 2.37
C PHE A 157 11.84 -1.87 0.85
N ARG A 158 11.91 -0.67 0.32
CA ARG A 158 11.55 -0.37 -1.06
C ARG A 158 12.41 0.71 -1.67
N ALA A 159 12.65 0.57 -2.97
CA ALA A 159 13.27 1.62 -3.78
C ALA A 159 12.28 2.16 -4.81
N TYR A 160 12.41 3.45 -5.09
CA TYR A 160 11.59 4.19 -6.06
C TYR A 160 12.52 5.03 -6.93
N SER A 161 12.33 4.98 -8.25
CA SER A 161 12.89 5.99 -9.14
C SER A 161 12.20 7.34 -8.90
N ARG A 162 12.86 8.46 -9.23
CA ARG A 162 12.29 9.82 -9.15
C ARG A 162 10.93 9.89 -9.82
N HIS A 163 10.82 9.39 -11.07
CA HIS A 163 9.57 9.38 -11.83
C HIS A 163 8.46 8.61 -11.11
N THR A 164 8.77 7.44 -10.57
CA THR A 164 7.78 6.63 -9.83
C THR A 164 7.39 7.29 -8.52
N ALA A 165 8.34 7.88 -7.77
CA ALA A 165 8.06 8.60 -6.53
C ALA A 165 7.11 9.79 -6.75
N MET A 166 7.29 10.56 -7.83
CA MET A 166 6.38 11.64 -8.20
C MET A 166 4.93 11.18 -8.47
N ARG A 167 4.76 9.94 -8.97
CA ARG A 167 3.43 9.33 -9.23
C ARG A 167 2.78 8.70 -8.01
N MET A 168 3.53 8.47 -6.92
CA MET A 168 2.97 7.86 -5.70
C MET A 168 2.04 8.83 -4.99
N ASN A 169 0.84 8.32 -4.66
CA ASN A 169 -0.17 9.04 -3.89
C ASN A 169 -0.87 8.08 -2.94
N VAL A 170 -0.55 8.15 -1.64
CA VAL A 170 -1.12 7.30 -0.60
C VAL A 170 -2.16 8.09 0.18
N ILE A 171 -3.40 7.64 0.13
CA ILE A 171 -4.55 8.27 0.80
C ILE A 171 -4.88 7.53 2.11
N ASN A 172 -4.52 6.26 2.23
CA ASN A 172 -4.77 5.48 3.43
C ASN A 172 -3.90 6.01 4.59
N GLU A 173 -4.50 6.11 5.77
CA GLU A 173 -3.77 6.57 6.96
C GLU A 173 -2.98 5.45 7.66
N TYR A 174 -3.31 4.17 7.37
CA TYR A 174 -2.75 3.04 8.10
C TYR A 174 -1.41 2.57 7.56
N THR A 175 -1.32 2.30 6.24
CA THR A 175 -0.09 1.79 5.62
C THR A 175 0.00 2.21 4.15
N TYR A 176 1.21 2.53 3.72
CA TYR A 176 1.51 2.83 2.31
C TYR A 176 1.80 1.56 1.51
N THR A 177 2.20 0.46 2.18
CA THR A 177 2.80 -0.70 1.52
C THR A 177 1.89 -1.39 0.52
N LEU A 178 0.64 -1.63 0.88
CA LEU A 178 -0.33 -2.30 0.00
C LEU A 178 -0.84 -1.33 -1.09
N GLU A 179 -1.08 -0.08 -0.73
CA GLU A 179 -1.64 0.91 -1.65
C GLU A 179 -0.67 1.24 -2.77
N THR A 180 0.63 1.41 -2.48
CA THR A 180 1.65 1.70 -3.49
C THR A 180 1.81 0.57 -4.52
N ILE A 181 1.73 -0.71 -4.12
CA ILE A 181 1.75 -1.84 -5.05
C ILE A 181 0.50 -1.85 -5.93
N VAL A 182 -0.69 -1.64 -5.34
CA VAL A 182 -1.93 -1.59 -6.11
C VAL A 182 -1.91 -0.42 -7.09
N GLN A 183 -1.41 0.74 -6.68
CA GLN A 183 -1.26 1.90 -7.55
C GLN A 183 -0.27 1.63 -8.68
N ALA A 184 0.93 1.10 -8.38
CA ALA A 184 1.93 0.75 -9.38
C ALA A 184 1.38 -0.22 -10.44
N GLY A 185 0.72 -1.29 -10.01
CA GLY A 185 0.13 -2.26 -10.91
C GLY A 185 -1.01 -1.69 -11.76
N ARG A 186 -1.83 -0.77 -11.21
CA ARG A 186 -2.93 -0.12 -11.95
C ARG A 186 -2.46 0.89 -12.97
N GLN A 187 -1.42 1.63 -12.64
CA GLN A 187 -0.77 2.57 -13.55
C GLN A 187 0.21 1.89 -14.51
N LYS A 188 0.31 0.54 -14.46
CA LYS A 188 1.23 -0.27 -15.29
C LYS A 188 2.69 0.18 -15.17
N MET A 189 3.09 0.61 -13.97
CA MET A 189 4.47 0.91 -13.69
C MET A 189 5.29 -0.38 -13.66
N ALA A 190 6.53 -0.32 -14.12
CA ALA A 190 7.47 -1.43 -13.97
C ALA A 190 7.81 -1.62 -12.48
N ILE A 191 7.37 -2.74 -11.91
CA ILE A 191 7.61 -3.11 -10.51
C ILE A 191 8.19 -4.52 -10.44
N THR A 192 9.18 -4.70 -9.59
CA THR A 192 9.82 -6.00 -9.34
C THR A 192 10.09 -6.20 -7.85
N SER A 193 10.51 -7.41 -7.47
CA SER A 193 11.02 -7.71 -6.13
C SER A 193 12.42 -8.28 -6.20
N VAL A 194 13.19 -8.10 -5.14
CA VAL A 194 14.50 -8.71 -4.95
C VAL A 194 14.59 -9.36 -3.57
N PRO A 195 15.17 -10.56 -3.45
CA PRO A 195 15.35 -11.21 -2.16
C PRO A 195 16.32 -10.42 -1.30
N ILE A 196 15.95 -10.19 -0.05
CA ILE A 196 16.74 -9.45 0.93
C ILE A 196 16.98 -10.27 2.20
N ARG A 197 18.00 -9.89 2.94
CA ARG A 197 18.29 -10.43 4.28
C ARG A 197 17.55 -9.62 5.34
N THR A 198 17.23 -10.27 6.43
CA THR A 198 16.67 -9.64 7.63
C THR A 198 17.59 -9.87 8.81
N ASN A 199 17.76 -8.84 9.62
CA ASN A 199 18.49 -8.92 10.90
C ASN A 199 17.56 -9.45 12.00
N GLY A 200 18.14 -9.84 13.14
CA GLY A 200 17.35 -10.18 14.34
C GLY A 200 16.54 -9.00 14.85
N GLU A 201 15.40 -9.29 15.47
CA GLU A 201 14.56 -8.25 16.09
C GLU A 201 15.28 -7.61 17.26
N LEU A 202 15.54 -6.29 17.21
CA LEU A 202 16.08 -5.51 18.33
C LEU A 202 14.99 -5.19 19.37
N ARG A 203 13.72 -5.16 18.94
CA ARG A 203 12.55 -4.91 19.79
C ARG A 203 11.28 -5.55 19.22
N PRO A 204 10.25 -5.83 20.04
CA PRO A 204 8.98 -6.33 19.56
C PRO A 204 8.27 -5.30 18.66
N SER A 205 7.58 -5.78 17.62
CA SER A 205 6.84 -4.94 16.69
C SER A 205 5.75 -4.12 17.37
N ARG A 206 5.75 -2.80 17.17
CA ARG A 206 4.74 -1.86 17.70
C ARG A 206 3.48 -1.77 16.82
N LEU A 207 3.55 -2.25 15.58
CA LEU A 207 2.45 -2.11 14.63
C LEU A 207 1.27 -3.04 14.91
N PHE A 208 1.48 -4.16 15.61
CA PHE A 208 0.48 -5.20 15.79
C PHE A 208 0.44 -5.76 17.21
N ASN A 209 -0.55 -5.31 17.97
CA ASN A 209 -0.83 -5.86 19.30
C ASN A 209 -1.69 -7.14 19.25
N SER A 210 -2.30 -7.48 18.09
CA SER A 210 -3.17 -8.64 17.91
C SER A 210 -3.19 -9.13 16.48
N MET A 211 -3.04 -10.43 16.26
CA MET A 211 -3.15 -11.09 14.97
C MET A 211 -4.50 -10.84 14.31
N PHE A 212 -5.60 -10.91 15.06
CA PHE A 212 -6.94 -10.67 14.56
C PHE A 212 -7.13 -9.22 14.11
N GLY A 213 -6.57 -8.26 14.86
CA GLY A 213 -6.55 -6.84 14.48
C GLY A 213 -5.80 -6.59 13.17
N TYR A 214 -4.68 -7.29 12.96
CA TYR A 214 -3.92 -7.23 11.70
C TYR A 214 -4.74 -7.73 10.51
N ILE A 215 -5.36 -8.91 10.62
CA ILE A 215 -6.17 -9.50 9.55
C ILE A 215 -7.33 -8.57 9.20
N LYS A 216 -8.09 -8.10 10.20
CA LYS A 216 -9.23 -7.20 10.01
C LYS A 216 -8.81 -5.92 9.28
N LYS A 217 -7.73 -5.27 9.73
CA LYS A 217 -7.22 -4.05 9.09
C LYS A 217 -6.71 -4.30 7.67
N SER A 218 -6.00 -5.41 7.44
CA SER A 218 -5.52 -5.78 6.10
C SER A 218 -6.67 -6.07 5.14
N MET A 219 -7.69 -6.82 5.56
CA MET A 219 -8.88 -7.08 4.75
C MET A 219 -9.64 -5.79 4.41
N LEU A 220 -9.82 -4.89 5.38
CA LEU A 220 -10.43 -3.59 5.17
C LEU A 220 -9.64 -2.73 4.17
N THR A 221 -8.31 -2.72 4.31
CA THR A 221 -7.42 -1.97 3.39
C THR A 221 -7.51 -2.51 1.97
N ILE A 222 -7.47 -3.84 1.81
CA ILE A 222 -7.60 -4.50 0.50
C ILE A 222 -8.98 -4.26 -0.09
N GLY A 223 -10.04 -4.43 0.70
CA GLY A 223 -11.43 -4.18 0.27
C GLY A 223 -11.62 -2.73 -0.15
N ARG A 224 -11.08 -1.77 0.62
CA ARG A 224 -11.11 -0.35 0.26
C ARG A 224 -10.34 -0.08 -1.04
N ALA A 225 -9.16 -0.65 -1.21
CA ALA A 225 -8.38 -0.52 -2.44
C ALA A 225 -9.14 -1.08 -3.65
N LEU A 226 -9.77 -2.26 -3.53
CA LEU A 226 -10.59 -2.84 -4.60
C LEU A 226 -11.78 -1.93 -4.96
N MET A 227 -12.51 -1.41 -3.97
CA MET A 227 -13.63 -0.48 -4.19
C MET A 227 -13.18 0.84 -4.81
N MET A 228 -11.97 1.33 -4.46
CA MET A 228 -11.42 2.56 -5.03
C MET A 228 -11.01 2.41 -6.49
N TYR A 229 -10.52 1.23 -6.88
CA TYR A 229 -9.95 1.02 -8.23
C TYR A 229 -10.83 0.22 -9.18
N LYS A 230 -11.84 -0.52 -8.68
CA LYS A 230 -12.79 -1.30 -9.49
C LYS A 230 -14.19 -1.33 -8.85
N PRO A 231 -14.80 -0.18 -8.58
CA PRO A 231 -16.10 -0.14 -7.92
C PRO A 231 -17.19 -0.85 -8.73
N LEU A 232 -17.24 -0.61 -10.04
CA LEU A 232 -18.23 -1.25 -10.91
C LEU A 232 -18.17 -2.78 -10.83
N TYR A 233 -16.96 -3.37 -10.84
CA TYR A 233 -16.80 -4.82 -10.74
C TYR A 233 -17.32 -5.36 -9.38
N CYS A 234 -17.00 -4.69 -8.28
CA CYS A 234 -17.43 -5.10 -6.95
C CYS A 234 -18.97 -5.04 -6.82
N PHE A 235 -19.57 -3.91 -7.22
CA PHE A 235 -21.00 -3.71 -7.10
C PHE A 235 -21.80 -4.52 -8.14
N ALA A 236 -21.26 -4.79 -9.34
CA ALA A 236 -21.89 -5.65 -10.33
C ALA A 236 -22.03 -7.10 -9.84
N TRP A 237 -21.03 -7.63 -9.12
CA TRP A 237 -21.14 -8.95 -8.49
C TRP A 237 -22.26 -8.99 -7.43
N ILE A 238 -22.32 -7.97 -6.57
CA ILE A 238 -23.38 -7.86 -5.55
C ILE A 238 -24.74 -7.73 -6.23
N ALA A 239 -24.86 -6.85 -7.22
CA ALA A 239 -26.08 -6.66 -8.01
C ALA A 239 -26.51 -7.95 -8.71
N GLY A 240 -25.56 -8.71 -9.28
CA GLY A 240 -25.81 -10.01 -9.91
C GLY A 240 -26.39 -11.04 -8.94
N ILE A 241 -25.83 -11.15 -7.73
CA ILE A 241 -26.32 -12.06 -6.68
C ILE A 241 -27.76 -11.71 -6.31
N PHE A 242 -28.04 -10.45 -5.96
CA PHE A 242 -29.38 -10.01 -5.59
C PHE A 242 -30.36 -10.10 -6.76
N GLY A 243 -29.90 -9.80 -7.98
CA GLY A 243 -30.70 -9.93 -9.20
C GLY A 243 -31.13 -11.37 -9.47
N VAL A 244 -30.21 -12.34 -9.38
CA VAL A 244 -30.51 -13.77 -9.56
C VAL A 244 -31.51 -14.27 -8.51
N ILE A 245 -31.32 -13.87 -7.24
CA ILE A 245 -32.27 -14.22 -6.16
C ILE A 245 -33.65 -13.60 -6.43
N GLY A 246 -33.69 -12.30 -6.77
CA GLY A 246 -34.93 -11.58 -7.05
C GLY A 246 -35.71 -12.17 -8.22
N VAL A 247 -35.01 -12.45 -9.32
CA VAL A 247 -35.60 -13.11 -10.51
C VAL A 247 -36.09 -14.52 -10.17
N GLY A 248 -35.33 -15.33 -9.43
CA GLY A 248 -35.72 -16.68 -9.02
C GLY A 248 -36.98 -16.69 -8.17
N VAL A 249 -37.07 -15.77 -7.18
CA VAL A 249 -38.31 -15.60 -6.36
C VAL A 249 -39.48 -15.08 -7.20
N GLY A 250 -39.22 -14.18 -8.16
CA GLY A 250 -40.20 -13.66 -9.10
C GLY A 250 -40.77 -14.74 -10.01
N ILE A 251 -39.93 -15.60 -10.60
CA ILE A 251 -40.35 -16.74 -11.43
C ILE A 251 -41.18 -17.70 -10.60
N ARG A 252 -40.80 -17.99 -9.35
CA ARG A 252 -41.60 -18.82 -8.44
C ARG A 252 -43.02 -18.23 -8.25
N PHE A 253 -43.12 -16.92 -8.02
CA PHE A 253 -44.43 -16.25 -7.91
C PHE A 253 -45.24 -16.37 -9.18
N LEU A 254 -44.66 -16.17 -10.36
CA LEU A 254 -45.34 -16.29 -11.65
C LEU A 254 -45.92 -17.70 -11.87
N VAL A 255 -45.19 -18.75 -11.51
CA VAL A 255 -45.65 -20.15 -11.59
C VAL A 255 -46.90 -20.31 -10.72
N TYR A 256 -46.92 -19.84 -9.47
CA TYR A 256 -48.12 -19.91 -8.61
C TYR A 256 -49.26 -19.05 -9.12
N TYR A 257 -48.98 -17.91 -9.71
CA TYR A 257 -49.99 -17.05 -10.31
C TYR A 257 -50.70 -17.74 -11.47
N PHE A 258 -49.99 -18.35 -12.42
CA PHE A 258 -50.54 -19.04 -13.54
C PHE A 258 -51.22 -20.37 -13.18
N THR A 259 -50.87 -20.98 -12.04
CA THR A 259 -51.55 -22.20 -11.52
C THR A 259 -52.78 -21.87 -10.67
N GLY A 260 -53.20 -20.60 -10.58
CA GLY A 260 -54.43 -20.16 -9.89
C GLY A 260 -54.27 -20.00 -8.37
N SER A 261 -53.09 -20.15 -7.79
CA SER A 261 -52.82 -20.00 -6.35
C SER A 261 -52.02 -18.75 -5.99
N GLY A 262 -51.98 -17.75 -6.87
CA GLY A 262 -51.17 -16.54 -6.72
C GLY A 262 -51.51 -15.67 -5.51
N ALA A 263 -52.79 -15.59 -5.08
CA ALA A 263 -53.21 -14.78 -3.96
C ALA A 263 -52.57 -15.16 -2.61
N GLY A 264 -52.19 -16.44 -2.43
CA GLY A 264 -51.47 -16.91 -1.23
C GLY A 264 -49.98 -16.61 -1.23
N HIS A 265 -49.39 -16.09 -2.34
CA HIS A 265 -47.95 -15.93 -2.52
C HIS A 265 -47.48 -14.49 -2.78
N ILE A 266 -48.36 -13.48 -2.45
CA ILE A 266 -48.02 -12.04 -2.61
C ILE A 266 -46.72 -11.66 -1.89
N GLN A 267 -46.41 -12.29 -0.75
CA GLN A 267 -45.18 -12.07 -0.02
C GLN A 267 -43.92 -12.38 -0.87
N SER A 268 -43.98 -13.39 -1.77
CA SER A 268 -42.91 -13.71 -2.70
C SER A 268 -42.70 -12.61 -3.74
N LEU A 269 -43.76 -11.95 -4.20
CA LEU A 269 -43.70 -10.82 -5.12
C LEU A 269 -43.01 -9.62 -4.46
N ILE A 270 -43.39 -9.30 -3.21
CA ILE A 270 -42.80 -8.21 -2.43
C ILE A 270 -41.28 -8.49 -2.21
N LEU A 271 -40.95 -9.73 -1.85
CA LEU A 271 -39.55 -10.12 -1.65
C LEU A 271 -38.73 -10.05 -2.95
N ALA A 272 -39.31 -10.50 -4.07
CA ALA A 272 -38.69 -10.42 -5.39
C ALA A 272 -38.42 -8.96 -5.78
N SER A 273 -39.41 -8.07 -5.61
CA SER A 273 -39.25 -6.64 -5.92
C SER A 273 -38.18 -5.98 -5.05
N MET A 274 -38.10 -6.33 -3.76
CA MET A 274 -37.06 -5.82 -2.86
C MET A 274 -35.67 -6.21 -3.34
N PHE A 275 -35.45 -7.48 -3.70
CA PHE A 275 -34.13 -7.92 -4.20
C PHE A 275 -33.77 -7.29 -5.55
N ILE A 276 -34.72 -7.12 -6.45
CA ILE A 276 -34.50 -6.47 -7.75
C ILE A 276 -34.17 -4.98 -7.54
N ILE A 277 -34.85 -4.28 -6.64
CA ILE A 277 -34.53 -2.88 -6.31
C ILE A 277 -33.12 -2.76 -5.75
N ILE A 278 -32.74 -3.65 -4.81
CA ILE A 278 -31.38 -3.68 -4.26
C ILE A 278 -30.35 -3.92 -5.38
N ALA A 279 -30.62 -4.86 -6.30
CA ALA A 279 -29.75 -5.15 -7.42
C ALA A 279 -29.54 -3.91 -8.33
N VAL A 280 -30.61 -3.21 -8.68
CA VAL A 280 -30.57 -1.98 -9.48
C VAL A 280 -29.79 -0.88 -8.75
N LEU A 281 -30.08 -0.66 -7.46
CA LEU A 281 -29.35 0.33 -6.65
C LEU A 281 -27.84 0.02 -6.59
N CYS A 282 -27.46 -1.24 -6.37
CA CYS A 282 -26.05 -1.64 -6.42
C CYS A 282 -25.43 -1.38 -7.80
N GLY A 283 -26.15 -1.64 -8.88
CA GLY A 283 -25.70 -1.33 -10.24
C GLY A 283 -25.44 0.17 -10.44
N VAL A 284 -26.36 1.01 -10.01
CA VAL A 284 -26.23 2.49 -10.08
C VAL A 284 -25.05 2.96 -9.23
N ILE A 285 -24.91 2.46 -8.00
CA ILE A 285 -23.76 2.79 -7.13
C ILE A 285 -22.44 2.36 -7.79
N GLY A 286 -22.43 1.20 -8.44
CA GLY A 286 -21.26 0.73 -9.19
C GLY A 286 -20.84 1.67 -10.33
N LEU A 287 -21.81 2.16 -11.11
CA LEU A 287 -21.58 3.13 -12.19
C LEU A 287 -21.09 4.48 -11.64
N LEU A 288 -21.71 5.01 -10.60
CA LEU A 288 -21.27 6.24 -9.96
C LEU A 288 -19.84 6.09 -9.40
N GLY A 289 -19.54 4.95 -8.77
CA GLY A 289 -18.21 4.64 -8.27
C GLY A 289 -17.16 4.61 -9.39
N ASP A 290 -17.50 4.10 -10.57
CA ASP A 290 -16.59 4.05 -11.72
C ASP A 290 -16.26 5.46 -12.25
N VAL A 291 -17.26 6.35 -12.31
CA VAL A 291 -17.06 7.76 -12.66
C VAL A 291 -16.15 8.46 -11.64
N ILE A 292 -16.35 8.19 -10.33
CA ILE A 292 -15.48 8.73 -9.27
C ILE A 292 -14.05 8.21 -9.41
N ALA A 293 -13.88 6.92 -9.74
CA ALA A 293 -12.57 6.32 -9.95
C ALA A 293 -11.85 6.92 -11.19
N ALA A 294 -12.60 7.25 -12.25
CA ALA A 294 -12.08 7.96 -13.42
C ALA A 294 -11.60 9.37 -13.07
N ASN A 295 -12.41 10.14 -12.31
CA ASN A 295 -12.02 11.47 -11.83
C ASN A 295 -10.78 11.43 -10.95
N ARG A 296 -10.67 10.44 -10.08
CA ARG A 296 -9.48 10.23 -9.26
C ARG A 296 -8.22 10.06 -10.13
N LYS A 297 -8.30 9.27 -11.21
CA LYS A 297 -7.17 9.07 -12.12
C LYS A 297 -6.71 10.38 -12.77
N LEU A 298 -7.65 11.26 -13.13
CA LEU A 298 -7.32 12.59 -13.65
C LEU A 298 -6.64 13.46 -12.58
N LEU A 299 -7.10 13.41 -11.33
CA LEU A 299 -6.47 14.14 -10.23
C LEU A 299 -5.05 13.62 -9.94
N GLU A 300 -4.82 12.31 -10.00
CA GLU A 300 -3.49 11.71 -9.85
C GLU A 300 -2.53 12.17 -10.97
N GLU A 301 -3.01 12.31 -12.21
CA GLU A 301 -2.21 12.84 -13.33
C GLU A 301 -1.92 14.33 -13.16
N ILE A 302 -2.90 15.14 -12.75
CA ILE A 302 -2.68 16.56 -12.43
C ILE A 302 -1.64 16.72 -11.31
N GLN A 303 -1.74 15.92 -10.28
CA GLN A 303 -0.77 15.96 -9.17
C GLN A 303 0.64 15.58 -9.63
N PHE A 304 0.76 14.60 -10.52
CA PHE A 304 2.04 14.22 -11.10
C PHE A 304 2.64 15.38 -11.93
N GLU A 305 1.85 16.04 -12.79
CA GLU A 305 2.34 17.17 -13.56
C GLU A 305 2.74 18.37 -12.68
N LEU A 306 1.98 18.65 -11.62
CA LEU A 306 2.36 19.68 -10.64
C LEU A 306 3.71 19.35 -9.97
N ARG A 307 3.90 18.12 -9.51
CA ARG A 307 5.17 17.68 -8.93
C ARG A 307 6.32 17.74 -9.93
N ARG A 308 6.04 17.41 -11.20
CA ARG A 308 7.03 17.50 -12.27
C ARG A 308 7.46 18.95 -12.55
N MET A 309 6.53 19.90 -12.45
CA MET A 309 6.86 21.33 -12.55
C MET A 309 7.65 21.82 -11.34
N ASP A 310 7.30 21.37 -10.13
CA ASP A 310 7.94 21.79 -8.89
C ASP A 310 9.35 21.19 -8.72
N TYR A 311 9.54 19.93 -9.11
CA TYR A 311 10.77 19.17 -8.83
C TYR A 311 11.65 18.94 -10.05
N GLY A 312 11.20 19.36 -11.26
CA GLY A 312 11.87 19.12 -12.51
C GLY A 312 11.57 17.74 -13.14
N PRO A 313 11.99 17.52 -14.40
CA PRO A 313 11.81 16.25 -15.09
C PRO A 313 12.52 15.14 -14.34
N GLY A 314 11.89 13.94 -14.26
CA GLY A 314 12.46 12.73 -13.67
C GLY A 314 13.33 11.96 -14.64
#